data_3cd36c85b2e57e007eed041b64afa12b
#
_entry.id   3cd36c85b2e57e007eed041b64afa12b
#
_cell.length_a   1.000
_cell.length_b   1.000
_cell.length_c   1.000
_cell.angle_alpha   90.00
_cell.angle_beta   90.00
_cell.angle_gamma   90.00
#
_symmetry.space_group_name_H-M   'P 1'
#
loop_
_entity.id
_entity.type
_entity.pdbx_description
1 polymer ?
#
loop_
_entity_poly.entity_id
_entity_poly.type
_entity_poly.pdbx_seq_one_letter_code
_entity_poly.pdbx_strand_id
1 'polypeptide(L)'
;RQEVFIQEQGFVNEFDEHDKDAYHVVLYNYDEPIATGRTFLNEDGVYVIGRVAVRKAYRKHHVGSVVIGELEQQIRALGGNQVKLSAQLQAQGFYEKMGYSAHGAGYYDEHTPHIEMVKNF
;
A
#
# COMPACT_ATOMS: atom_id res chain seq x y z
N ARG A 1 10.19 22.79 -8.16
CA ARG A 1 9.34 21.62 -8.03
C ARG A 1 10.20 20.37 -7.98
N GLN A 2 9.87 19.51 -7.07
CA GLN A 2 10.60 18.27 -6.89
C GLN A 2 9.95 17.15 -7.67
N GLU A 3 10.77 16.25 -8.15
CA GLU A 3 10.29 15.06 -8.83
C GLU A 3 10.44 13.86 -7.93
N VAL A 4 9.53 12.92 -8.09
CA VAL A 4 9.54 11.69 -7.33
C VAL A 4 9.94 10.57 -8.26
N PHE A 5 10.92 9.78 -7.84
CA PHE A 5 11.43 8.68 -8.63
C PHE A 5 11.04 7.36 -8.00
N ILE A 6 10.64 6.42 -8.83
CA ILE A 6 10.33 5.07 -8.39
C ILE A 6 11.58 4.24 -8.58
N GLN A 7 12.05 3.65 -7.49
CA GLN A 7 13.30 2.89 -7.49
C GLN A 7 12.98 1.40 -7.39
N GLU A 8 13.50 0.64 -8.31
CA GLU A 8 13.28 -0.81 -8.27
C GLU A 8 13.92 -1.45 -7.06
N GLN A 9 14.96 -0.86 -6.54
CA GLN A 9 15.57 -1.37 -5.32
C GLN A 9 14.65 -1.31 -4.13
N GLY A 10 13.47 -0.70 -4.29
CA GLY A 10 12.47 -0.70 -3.25
C GLY A 10 11.77 -2.03 -3.08
N PHE A 11 11.92 -2.97 -4.02
CA PHE A 11 11.29 -4.27 -3.89
C PHE A 11 12.23 -5.19 -3.13
N VAL A 12 12.07 -5.22 -1.82
CA VAL A 12 12.95 -5.96 -0.93
C VAL A 12 12.10 -6.94 -0.14
N ASN A 13 12.59 -8.17 -0.02
CA ASN A 13 11.94 -9.16 0.84
C ASN A 13 12.34 -8.90 2.28
N GLU A 14 11.33 -8.81 3.13
CA GLU A 14 11.57 -8.74 4.56
C GLU A 14 11.81 -10.15 5.11
N PHE A 15 12.49 -10.20 6.23
CA PHE A 15 12.91 -11.49 6.75
C PHE A 15 12.31 -11.82 8.11
N ASP A 16 11.33 -11.08 8.59
CA ASP A 16 10.66 -11.50 9.80
C ASP A 16 9.57 -12.51 9.45
N GLU A 17 8.95 -13.10 10.46
CA GLU A 17 8.01 -14.17 10.23
C GLU A 17 6.79 -13.74 9.43
N HIS A 18 6.34 -12.52 9.62
CA HIS A 18 5.15 -12.05 8.96
C HIS A 18 5.44 -11.51 7.57
N ASP A 19 6.66 -11.10 7.34
CA ASP A 19 7.04 -10.46 6.09
C ASP A 19 7.95 -11.33 5.24
N LYS A 20 7.97 -12.62 5.54
CA LYS A 20 8.85 -13.56 4.85
C LYS A 20 8.72 -13.48 3.34
N ASP A 21 7.48 -13.31 2.87
CA ASP A 21 7.20 -13.23 1.44
C ASP A 21 6.70 -11.86 1.05
N ALA A 22 6.97 -10.86 1.86
CA ALA A 22 6.49 -9.51 1.58
C ALA A 22 7.39 -8.81 0.58
N TYR A 23 6.76 -7.92 -0.18
CA TYR A 23 7.46 -7.08 -1.15
C TYR A 23 7.28 -5.64 -0.72
N HIS A 24 8.37 -4.88 -0.75
CA HIS A 24 8.37 -3.51 -0.28
C HIS A 24 8.67 -2.56 -1.43
N VAL A 25 8.02 -1.41 -1.39
CA VAL A 25 8.26 -0.33 -2.33
C VAL A 25 8.73 0.87 -1.53
N VAL A 26 9.80 1.50 -1.98
CA VAL A 26 10.27 2.74 -1.40
C VAL A 26 10.37 3.76 -2.54
N LEU A 27 9.77 4.92 -2.33
CA LEU A 27 9.89 6.01 -3.29
C LEU A 27 10.91 7.01 -2.78
N TYR A 28 11.70 7.53 -3.69
CA TYR A 28 12.75 8.46 -3.38
C TYR A 28 12.55 9.76 -4.11
N ASN A 29 12.90 10.86 -3.46
CA ASN A 29 13.10 12.13 -4.12
C ASN A 29 14.61 12.35 -4.10
N TYR A 30 15.25 12.09 -5.26
CA TYR A 30 16.69 11.98 -5.34
C TYR A 30 17.17 10.90 -4.36
N ASP A 31 17.94 11.27 -3.34
CA ASP A 31 18.46 10.27 -2.40
C ASP A 31 17.62 10.14 -1.13
N GLU A 32 16.54 10.89 -1.04
CA GLU A 32 15.75 10.94 0.18
C GLU A 32 14.55 9.99 0.06
N PRO A 33 14.43 8.99 0.95
CA PRO A 33 13.22 8.16 0.95
C PRO A 33 12.04 8.98 1.46
N ILE A 34 10.95 9.00 0.70
CA ILE A 34 9.80 9.84 1.04
C ILE A 34 8.54 9.06 1.30
N ALA A 35 8.47 7.81 0.85
CA ALA A 35 7.26 7.00 1.04
C ALA A 35 7.60 5.54 0.93
N THR A 36 6.78 4.71 1.56
CA THR A 36 6.97 3.27 1.52
C THR A 36 5.62 2.57 1.64
N GLY A 37 5.61 1.31 1.26
CA GLY A 37 4.47 0.43 1.44
C GLY A 37 4.91 -1.00 1.20
N ARG A 38 4.06 -1.95 1.60
CA ARG A 38 4.38 -3.35 1.39
C ARG A 38 3.14 -4.14 1.01
N THR A 39 3.36 -5.30 0.40
CA THR A 39 2.29 -6.26 0.17
C THR A 39 2.79 -7.65 0.47
N PHE A 40 1.90 -8.51 0.90
CA PHE A 40 2.20 -9.91 1.16
C PHE A 40 0.97 -10.75 0.88
N LEU A 41 1.18 -12.03 0.64
CA LEU A 41 0.10 -12.97 0.39
C LEU A 41 -0.34 -13.55 1.73
N ASN A 42 -1.64 -13.43 2.04
CA ASN A 42 -2.15 -13.93 3.32
C ASN A 42 -2.52 -15.41 3.19
N GLU A 43 -3.04 -15.97 4.28
CA GLU A 43 -3.36 -17.39 4.34
C GLU A 43 -4.49 -17.77 3.39
N ASP A 44 -5.35 -16.83 3.04
CA ASP A 44 -6.47 -17.08 2.15
C ASP A 44 -6.11 -16.93 0.67
N GLY A 45 -4.85 -16.67 0.37
CA GLY A 45 -4.43 -16.48 -1.00
C GLY A 45 -4.73 -15.11 -1.57
N VAL A 46 -4.93 -14.13 -0.72
CA VAL A 46 -5.23 -12.76 -1.12
C VAL A 46 -4.06 -11.87 -0.74
N TYR A 47 -3.66 -11.00 -1.65
CA TYR A 47 -2.60 -10.04 -1.34
C TYR A 47 -3.14 -8.92 -0.48
N VAL A 48 -2.34 -8.53 0.50
CA VAL A 48 -2.70 -7.47 1.46
C VAL A 48 -1.67 -6.36 1.33
N ILE A 49 -2.15 -5.13 1.21
CA ILE A 49 -1.28 -3.95 1.22
C ILE A 49 -1.31 -3.36 2.61
N GLY A 50 -0.15 -3.02 3.12
CA GLY A 50 -0.05 -2.43 4.44
C GLY A 50 1.18 -1.57 4.60
N ARG A 51 1.23 -0.93 5.76
CA ARG A 51 2.36 -0.09 6.15
C ARG A 51 2.68 0.99 5.12
N VAL A 52 1.63 1.52 4.49
CA VAL A 52 1.80 2.64 3.57
C VAL A 52 2.04 3.89 4.39
N ALA A 53 3.15 4.55 4.12
CA ALA A 53 3.52 5.75 4.84
C ALA A 53 4.15 6.74 3.88
N VAL A 54 3.79 8.01 4.01
CA VAL A 54 4.32 9.08 3.18
C VAL A 54 4.81 10.17 4.13
N ARG A 55 6.02 10.67 3.88
CA ARG A 55 6.53 11.77 4.68
C ARG A 55 5.59 12.97 4.59
N LYS A 56 5.42 13.66 5.70
CA LYS A 56 4.44 14.73 5.80
C LYS A 56 4.59 15.78 4.69
N ALA A 57 5.81 16.11 4.34
CA ALA A 57 6.07 17.14 3.33
C ALA A 57 5.59 16.74 1.94
N TYR A 58 5.33 15.47 1.72
CA TYR A 58 4.97 14.96 0.38
C TYR A 58 3.55 14.45 0.30
N ARG A 59 2.75 14.60 1.35
CA ARG A 59 1.43 13.96 1.41
C ARG A 59 0.41 14.49 0.43
N LYS A 60 0.59 15.68 -0.09
CA LYS A 60 -0.37 16.27 -1.02
C LYS A 60 0.10 16.23 -2.46
N HIS A 61 1.05 15.35 -2.77
CA HIS A 61 1.65 15.27 -4.09
C HIS A 61 1.38 13.95 -4.79
N HIS A 62 0.28 13.28 -4.42
CA HIS A 62 -0.12 12.00 -5.03
C HIS A 62 0.92 10.89 -4.83
N VAL A 63 1.79 11.04 -3.86
CA VAL A 63 2.83 10.05 -3.60
C VAL A 63 2.22 8.74 -3.12
N GLY A 64 1.19 8.84 -2.27
CA GLY A 64 0.51 7.64 -1.77
C GLY A 64 -0.09 6.81 -2.89
N SER A 65 -0.69 7.46 -3.89
CA SER A 65 -1.28 6.72 -5.00
C SER A 65 -0.21 6.05 -5.84
N VAL A 66 0.98 6.64 -5.93
CA VAL A 66 2.09 6.01 -6.64
C VAL A 66 2.54 4.75 -5.90
N VAL A 67 2.65 4.81 -4.57
CA VAL A 67 3.02 3.64 -3.77
C VAL A 67 2.02 2.51 -4.00
N ILE A 68 0.73 2.82 -3.89
CA ILE A 68 -0.31 1.82 -4.08
C ILE A 68 -0.25 1.25 -5.49
N GLY A 69 -0.07 2.11 -6.50
CA GLY A 69 0.01 1.66 -7.88
C GLY A 69 1.17 0.72 -8.14
N GLU A 70 2.32 1.01 -7.53
CA GLU A 70 3.49 0.15 -7.68
C GLU A 70 3.27 -1.20 -7.02
N LEU A 71 2.64 -1.21 -5.85
CA LEU A 71 2.32 -2.47 -5.19
C LEU A 71 1.32 -3.28 -6.00
N GLU A 72 0.32 -2.62 -6.59
CA GLU A 72 -0.64 -3.31 -7.44
C GLU A 72 0.01 -3.92 -8.66
N GLN A 73 0.97 -3.22 -9.25
CA GLN A 73 1.71 -3.76 -10.38
C GLN A 73 2.46 -5.02 -9.99
N GLN A 74 3.10 -5.00 -8.84
CA GLN A 74 3.82 -6.16 -8.35
C GLN A 74 2.88 -7.33 -8.11
N ILE A 75 1.71 -7.06 -7.53
CA ILE A 75 0.71 -8.10 -7.27
C ILE A 75 0.26 -8.74 -8.58
N ARG A 76 0.00 -7.92 -9.59
CA ARG A 76 -0.40 -8.46 -10.90
C ARG A 76 0.70 -9.29 -11.53
N ALA A 77 1.94 -8.84 -11.39
CA ALA A 77 3.08 -9.59 -11.94
C ALA A 77 3.24 -10.94 -11.26
N LEU A 78 2.81 -11.06 -10.02
CA LEU A 78 2.85 -12.31 -9.27
C LEU A 78 1.62 -13.18 -9.52
N GLY A 79 0.70 -12.72 -10.35
CA GLY A 79 -0.50 -13.49 -10.66
C GLY A 79 -1.67 -13.21 -9.74
N GLY A 80 -1.59 -12.21 -8.90
CA GLY A 80 -2.68 -11.86 -8.01
C GLY A 80 -3.82 -11.20 -8.75
N ASN A 81 -5.05 -11.50 -8.35
CA ASN A 81 -6.22 -10.91 -8.98
C ASN A 81 -7.12 -10.17 -7.99
N GLN A 82 -6.70 -10.08 -6.75
CA GLN A 82 -7.44 -9.36 -5.72
C GLN A 82 -6.47 -8.85 -4.68
N VAL A 83 -6.75 -7.66 -4.18
CA VAL A 83 -5.93 -7.06 -3.13
C VAL A 83 -6.85 -6.41 -2.11
N LYS A 84 -6.47 -6.49 -0.84
CA LYS A 84 -7.21 -5.83 0.22
C LYS A 84 -6.27 -5.05 1.13
N LEU A 85 -6.85 -4.11 1.86
CA LEU A 85 -6.12 -3.31 2.81
C LEU A 85 -7.06 -2.83 3.90
N SER A 86 -6.46 -2.34 4.98
CA SER A 86 -7.20 -1.73 6.08
C SER A 86 -6.98 -0.24 5.98
N ALA A 87 -8.02 0.51 5.69
CA ALA A 87 -7.92 1.95 5.50
C ALA A 87 -8.46 2.67 6.73
N GLN A 88 -7.78 3.74 7.15
CA GLN A 88 -8.37 4.65 8.12
C GLN A 88 -9.60 5.27 7.49
N LEU A 89 -10.64 5.50 8.29
CA LEU A 89 -11.89 6.00 7.74
C LEU A 89 -11.72 7.30 6.97
N GLN A 90 -10.83 8.18 7.43
CA GLN A 90 -10.65 9.43 6.71
C GLN A 90 -9.97 9.24 5.36
N ALA A 91 -9.37 8.08 5.12
CA ALA A 91 -8.71 7.78 3.85
C ALA A 91 -9.61 6.98 2.91
N GLN A 92 -10.83 6.63 3.34
CA GLN A 92 -11.70 5.78 2.53
C GLN A 92 -11.92 6.37 1.15
N GLY A 93 -12.19 7.67 1.06
CA GLY A 93 -12.44 8.31 -0.23
C GLY A 93 -11.25 8.24 -1.15
N PHE A 94 -10.04 8.34 -0.60
CA PHE A 94 -8.82 8.22 -1.38
C PHE A 94 -8.75 6.85 -2.05
N TYR A 95 -9.01 5.79 -1.29
CA TYR A 95 -8.93 4.45 -1.85
C TYR A 95 -10.10 4.16 -2.81
N GLU A 96 -11.27 4.74 -2.55
CA GLU A 96 -12.39 4.57 -3.48
C GLU A 96 -12.06 5.14 -4.85
N LYS A 97 -11.35 6.25 -4.88
CA LYS A 97 -10.93 6.83 -6.15
C LYS A 97 -9.93 5.95 -6.91
N MET A 98 -9.26 5.09 -6.19
CA MET A 98 -8.32 4.14 -6.80
C MET A 98 -8.98 2.82 -7.17
N GLY A 99 -10.27 2.69 -6.97
CA GLY A 99 -11.00 1.49 -7.36
C GLY A 99 -11.28 0.52 -6.26
N TYR A 100 -11.02 0.89 -5.01
CA TYR A 100 -11.30 0.02 -3.87
C TYR A 100 -12.72 0.21 -3.39
N SER A 101 -13.30 -0.87 -2.87
CA SER A 101 -14.65 -0.84 -2.30
C SER A 101 -14.58 -1.23 -0.84
N ALA A 102 -15.34 -0.53 -0.01
CA ALA A 102 -15.43 -0.87 1.40
C ALA A 102 -16.12 -2.23 1.58
N HIS A 103 -15.63 -3.02 2.52
CA HIS A 103 -16.15 -4.35 2.77
C HIS A 103 -16.37 -4.54 4.26
N GLY A 104 -17.59 -4.79 4.63
CA GLY A 104 -17.94 -5.02 6.01
C GLY A 104 -18.08 -3.73 6.81
N ALA A 105 -18.15 -3.87 8.12
CA ALA A 105 -18.31 -2.75 9.03
C ALA A 105 -16.95 -2.24 9.46
N GLY A 106 -16.89 -0.96 9.84
CA GLY A 106 -15.68 -0.40 10.38
C GLY A 106 -15.30 -1.05 11.71
N TYR A 107 -14.05 -0.91 12.05
CA TYR A 107 -13.51 -1.45 13.30
C TYR A 107 -12.41 -0.52 13.80
N TYR A 108 -11.98 -0.74 15.04
CA TYR A 108 -10.91 0.06 15.61
C TYR A 108 -9.61 -0.72 15.60
N ASP A 109 -8.56 -0.05 15.18
CA ASP A 109 -7.20 -0.56 15.23
C ASP A 109 -6.38 0.45 15.99
N GLU A 110 -5.95 0.10 17.20
CA GLU A 110 -5.17 0.99 18.06
C GLU A 110 -5.85 2.35 18.24
N HIS A 111 -7.14 2.31 18.55
CA HIS A 111 -7.93 3.52 18.83
C HIS A 111 -8.24 4.37 17.61
N THR A 112 -7.90 3.89 16.42
CA THR A 112 -8.18 4.60 15.19
C THR A 112 -9.21 3.81 14.39
N PRO A 113 -10.28 4.44 13.92
CA PRO A 113 -11.29 3.73 13.14
C PRO A 113 -10.77 3.38 11.74
N HIS A 114 -10.99 2.14 11.36
CA HIS A 114 -10.56 1.60 10.08
C HIS A 114 -11.68 0.86 9.40
N ILE A 115 -11.52 0.59 8.11
CA ILE A 115 -12.45 -0.26 7.37
C ILE A 115 -11.63 -1.05 6.33
N GLU A 116 -12.04 -2.30 6.14
CA GLU A 116 -11.39 -3.13 5.13
C GLU A 116 -11.86 -2.70 3.75
N MET A 117 -10.94 -2.60 2.81
CA MET A 117 -11.26 -2.26 1.44
C MET A 117 -10.62 -3.27 0.49
N VAL A 118 -11.32 -3.54 -0.60
CA VAL A 118 -10.94 -4.60 -1.54
C VAL A 118 -10.99 -4.05 -2.96
N LYS A 119 -10.04 -4.49 -3.77
CA LYS A 119 -10.03 -4.19 -5.19
C LYS A 119 -9.76 -5.47 -5.97
N ASN A 120 -10.53 -5.69 -7.00
CA ASN A 120 -10.33 -6.81 -7.92
C ASN A 120 -9.71 -6.29 -9.21
N PHE A 121 -8.73 -7.04 -9.70
CA PHE A 121 -8.06 -6.69 -10.95
C PHE A 121 -8.72 -7.32 -12.14
#